data_dc94f3b37cfe4ce4b05b743f7e0ae0a2
#
_entry.id   dc94f3b37cfe4ce4b05b743f7e0ae0a2
#
_cell.length_a   1.000
_cell.length_b   1.000
_cell.length_c   1.000
_cell.angle_alpha   90.00
_cell.angle_beta   90.00
_cell.angle_gamma   90.00
#
_symmetry.space_group_name_H-M   'P 1'
#
loop_
_entity.id
_entity.type
_entity.pdbx_description
1 polymer ?
#
loop_
_entity_poly.entity_id
_entity_poly.type
_entity_poly.pdbx_seq_one_letter_code
_entity_poly.pdbx_strand_id
1 'polypeptide(L)'
;WWAYVVYLPLYAVQSGLGETLGGVLLSLTNAALFLSPIMLRWMQNRSVRYSVRAGFIACALLFSAAGIAANVPVATIALLFVSSFFLILLDICAGLPFLMAVKPSERTEMSAVYSSYRDVSGILTPGVAWVILLAAPISGIFAAVGIASLLAWGIAGRLHPRLGEARLKIESPDATLSDTVGAPC
;
A
#
# COMPACT_ATOMS: atom_id res chain seq x y z
N TRP A 1 0.89 0.84 -6.89
CA TRP A 1 2.35 0.81 -6.67
C TRP A 1 3.13 0.87 -7.97
N TRP A 2 2.87 -0.05 -8.92
CA TRP A 2 3.57 -0.09 -10.20
C TRP A 2 3.37 1.19 -11.02
N ALA A 3 2.16 1.76 -11.01
CA ALA A 3 1.90 3.04 -11.66
C ALA A 3 2.77 4.17 -11.06
N TYR A 4 2.93 4.21 -9.74
CA TYR A 4 3.81 5.17 -9.09
C TYR A 4 5.28 4.97 -9.50
N VAL A 5 5.81 3.75 -9.37
CA VAL A 5 7.23 3.44 -9.62
C VAL A 5 7.64 3.74 -11.06
N VAL A 6 6.78 3.44 -12.04
CA VAL A 6 7.08 3.62 -13.46
C VAL A 6 6.82 5.05 -13.92
N TYR A 7 5.69 5.63 -13.55
CA TYR A 7 5.24 6.90 -14.14
C TYR A 7 5.68 8.14 -13.38
N LEU A 8 6.15 8.03 -12.12
CA LEU A 8 6.77 9.17 -11.43
C LEU A 8 8.05 9.66 -12.11
N PRO A 9 9.06 8.78 -12.40
CA PRO A 9 10.26 9.22 -13.10
C PRO A 9 9.94 9.73 -14.52
N LEU A 10 9.04 9.02 -15.22
CA LEU A 10 8.65 9.41 -16.57
C LEU A 10 8.00 10.80 -16.59
N TYR A 11 7.15 11.09 -15.62
CA TYR A 11 6.56 12.42 -15.46
C TYR A 11 7.62 13.49 -15.13
N ALA A 12 8.60 13.18 -14.26
CA ALA A 12 9.69 14.11 -13.92
C ALA A 12 10.51 14.47 -15.16
N VAL A 13 10.83 13.51 -16.03
CA VAL A 13 11.54 13.74 -17.29
C VAL A 13 10.70 14.60 -18.25
N GLN A 14 9.42 14.24 -18.46
CA GLN A 14 8.54 15.00 -19.36
C GLN A 14 8.31 16.45 -18.89
N SER A 15 8.31 16.67 -17.58
CA SER A 15 8.12 17.99 -16.99
C SER A 15 9.39 18.85 -16.99
N GLY A 16 10.50 18.35 -17.56
CA GLY A 16 11.77 19.09 -17.64
C GLY A 16 12.55 19.16 -16.33
N LEU A 17 12.15 18.40 -15.31
CA LEU A 17 12.82 18.37 -14.00
C LEU A 17 14.06 17.45 -13.96
N GLY A 18 14.27 16.67 -15.02
CA GLY A 18 15.43 15.82 -15.23
C GLY A 18 15.30 14.41 -14.64
N GLU A 19 16.10 13.51 -15.19
CA GLU A 19 16.12 12.08 -14.83
C GLU A 19 16.61 11.84 -13.40
N THR A 20 17.57 12.64 -12.95
CA THR A 20 18.17 12.56 -11.61
C THR A 20 17.13 12.72 -10.51
N LEU A 21 16.18 13.61 -10.68
CA LEU A 21 15.15 13.86 -9.67
C LEU A 21 14.21 12.64 -9.52
N GLY A 22 13.84 11.99 -10.62
CA GLY A 22 13.06 10.75 -10.60
C GLY A 22 13.77 9.63 -9.84
N GLY A 23 15.06 9.44 -10.10
CA GLY A 23 15.90 8.44 -9.41
C GLY A 23 16.04 8.74 -7.91
N VAL A 24 16.29 9.97 -7.53
CA VAL A 24 16.39 10.41 -6.12
C VAL A 24 15.08 10.17 -5.38
N LEU A 25 13.94 10.50 -5.99
CA LEU A 25 12.62 10.28 -5.38
C LEU A 25 12.32 8.79 -5.17
N LEU A 26 12.64 7.94 -6.14
CA LEU A 26 12.49 6.50 -5.98
C LEU A 26 13.41 5.95 -4.89
N SER A 27 14.65 6.40 -4.82
CA SER A 27 15.59 6.02 -3.76
C SER A 27 15.07 6.45 -2.39
N LEU A 28 14.54 7.66 -2.28
CA LEU A 28 13.96 8.17 -1.04
C LEU A 28 12.69 7.41 -0.64
N THR A 29 11.87 7.02 -1.61
CA THR A 29 10.69 6.17 -1.37
C THR A 29 11.12 4.78 -0.87
N ASN A 30 12.17 4.19 -1.45
CA ASN A 30 12.70 2.92 -0.94
C ASN A 30 13.31 3.09 0.45
N ALA A 31 13.99 4.21 0.74
CA ALA A 31 14.45 4.53 2.09
C ALA A 31 13.30 4.66 3.09
N ALA A 32 12.13 5.14 2.67
CA ALA A 32 10.94 5.22 3.50
C ALA A 32 10.42 3.82 3.96
N LEU A 33 10.82 2.73 3.31
CA LEU A 33 10.53 1.36 3.78
C LEU A 33 11.16 1.08 5.15
N PHE A 34 12.24 1.75 5.52
CA PHE A 34 12.79 1.66 6.89
C PHE A 34 11.84 2.20 7.96
N LEU A 35 10.83 2.99 7.58
CA LEU A 35 9.77 3.43 8.49
C LEU A 35 8.68 2.36 8.69
N SER A 36 8.76 1.23 7.99
CA SER A 36 7.78 0.13 8.09
C SER A 36 7.48 -0.31 9.53
N PRO A 37 8.47 -0.45 10.45
CA PRO A 37 8.18 -0.84 11.83
C PRO A 37 7.36 0.21 12.59
N ILE A 38 7.53 1.49 12.27
CA ILE A 38 6.75 2.58 12.87
C ILE A 38 5.31 2.53 12.34
N MET A 39 5.16 2.36 11.04
CA MET A 39 3.85 2.21 10.39
C MET A 39 3.11 0.98 10.89
N LEU A 40 3.83 -0.13 11.11
CA LEU A 40 3.29 -1.35 11.68
C LEU A 40 2.77 -1.13 13.11
N ARG A 41 3.52 -0.46 13.97
CA ARG A 41 3.08 -0.10 15.34
C ARG A 41 1.84 0.78 15.31
N TRP A 42 1.80 1.77 14.42
CA TRP A 42 0.64 2.63 14.25
C TRP A 42 -0.61 1.85 13.83
N MET A 43 -0.43 0.88 12.92
CA MET A 43 -1.49 0.00 12.47
C MET A 43 -1.98 -0.94 13.57
N GLN A 44 -1.07 -1.51 14.40
CA GLN A 44 -1.41 -2.40 15.50
C GLN A 44 -2.26 -1.69 16.58
N ASN A 45 -2.05 -0.39 16.79
CA ASN A 45 -2.84 0.43 17.70
C ASN A 45 -4.24 0.77 17.15
N ARG A 46 -4.47 0.52 15.88
CA ARG A 46 -5.74 0.74 15.17
C ARG A 46 -6.17 -0.56 14.47
N SER A 47 -7.42 -0.66 14.05
CA SER A 47 -7.85 -1.85 13.30
C SER A 47 -7.24 -1.86 11.89
N VAL A 48 -6.87 -3.06 11.39
CA VAL A 48 -6.37 -3.26 10.01
C VAL A 48 -7.34 -2.65 8.99
N ARG A 49 -8.65 -2.84 9.20
CA ARG A 49 -9.70 -2.27 8.35
C ARG A 49 -9.63 -0.74 8.30
N TYR A 50 -9.40 -0.09 9.44
CA TYR A 50 -9.27 1.37 9.48
C TYR A 50 -8.04 1.84 8.70
N SER A 51 -6.89 1.19 8.91
CA SER A 51 -5.62 1.53 8.25
C SER A 51 -5.71 1.35 6.73
N VAL A 52 -6.31 0.25 6.27
CA VAL A 52 -6.54 0.00 4.83
C VAL A 52 -7.44 1.07 4.22
N ARG A 53 -8.55 1.39 4.87
CA ARG A 53 -9.47 2.42 4.37
C ARG A 53 -8.84 3.81 4.39
N ALA A 54 -8.11 4.16 5.45
CA ALA A 54 -7.39 5.43 5.52
C ALA A 54 -6.31 5.53 4.42
N GLY A 55 -5.58 4.44 4.17
CA GLY A 55 -4.59 4.37 3.09
C GLY A 55 -5.21 4.57 1.71
N PHE A 56 -6.30 3.87 1.39
CA PHE A 56 -6.95 4.00 0.08
C PHE A 56 -7.56 5.39 -0.14
N ILE A 57 -8.22 5.99 0.86
CA ILE A 57 -8.77 7.33 0.68
C ILE A 57 -7.69 8.40 0.57
N ALA A 58 -6.59 8.27 1.33
CA ALA A 58 -5.45 9.17 1.22
C ALA A 58 -4.80 9.06 -0.17
N CYS A 59 -4.55 7.84 -0.66
CA CYS A 59 -4.06 7.61 -2.02
C CYS A 59 -5.01 8.20 -3.07
N ALA A 60 -6.31 7.96 -2.93
CA ALA A 60 -7.30 8.47 -3.86
C ALA A 60 -7.27 10.00 -3.97
N LEU A 61 -7.24 10.68 -2.82
CA LEU A 61 -7.18 12.14 -2.77
C LEU A 61 -5.87 12.68 -3.34
N LEU A 62 -4.72 12.10 -2.95
CA LEU A 62 -3.41 12.56 -3.37
C LEU A 62 -3.16 12.32 -4.86
N PHE A 63 -3.52 11.14 -5.38
CA PHE A 63 -3.37 10.86 -6.81
C PHE A 63 -4.34 11.69 -7.66
N SER A 64 -5.57 11.89 -7.22
CA SER A 64 -6.52 12.77 -7.92
C SER A 64 -6.05 14.23 -7.91
N ALA A 65 -5.55 14.71 -6.76
CA ALA A 65 -4.96 16.05 -6.65
C ALA A 65 -3.72 16.19 -7.54
N ALA A 66 -2.85 15.18 -7.60
CA ALA A 66 -1.69 15.16 -8.50
C ALA A 66 -2.12 15.21 -9.98
N GLY A 67 -3.19 14.50 -10.35
CA GLY A 67 -3.75 14.57 -11.70
C GLY A 67 -4.29 15.96 -12.07
N ILE A 68 -4.92 16.65 -11.12
CA ILE A 68 -5.42 18.02 -11.31
C ILE A 68 -4.26 19.03 -11.33
N ALA A 69 -3.27 18.86 -10.46
CA ALA A 69 -2.10 19.73 -10.32
C ALA A 69 -1.04 19.51 -11.42
N ALA A 70 -1.34 18.74 -12.48
CA ALA A 70 -0.38 18.37 -13.53
C ALA A 70 0.30 19.54 -14.23
N ASN A 71 -0.28 20.72 -14.18
CA ASN A 71 0.31 21.96 -14.72
C ASN A 71 1.42 22.54 -13.83
N VAL A 72 1.55 22.08 -12.59
CA VAL A 72 2.58 22.51 -11.63
C VAL A 72 3.44 21.32 -11.23
N PRO A 73 4.55 21.05 -11.97
CA PRO A 73 5.31 19.80 -11.82
C PRO A 73 5.80 19.54 -10.39
N VAL A 74 6.26 20.58 -9.70
CA VAL A 74 6.76 20.47 -8.33
C VAL A 74 5.64 20.03 -7.36
N ALA A 75 4.45 20.61 -7.49
CA ALA A 75 3.31 20.23 -6.66
C ALA A 75 2.87 18.79 -6.92
N THR A 76 2.82 18.39 -8.20
CA THR A 76 2.48 17.02 -8.59
C THR A 76 3.44 16.01 -7.99
N ILE A 77 4.74 16.25 -8.09
CA ILE A 77 5.77 15.37 -7.54
C ILE A 77 5.68 15.30 -6.01
N ALA A 78 5.48 16.45 -5.35
CA ALA A 78 5.30 16.46 -3.89
C ALA A 78 4.09 15.64 -3.45
N LEU A 79 2.94 15.77 -4.13
CA LEU A 79 1.74 14.99 -3.86
C LEU A 79 1.96 13.49 -4.09
N LEU A 80 2.62 13.12 -5.18
CA LEU A 80 2.97 11.73 -5.48
C LEU A 80 3.95 11.16 -4.44
N PHE A 81 4.93 11.94 -4.02
CA PHE A 81 5.87 11.52 -2.98
C PHE A 81 5.16 11.29 -1.62
N VAL A 82 4.27 12.19 -1.22
CA VAL A 82 3.45 11.98 -0.02
C VAL A 82 2.56 10.75 -0.16
N SER A 83 2.01 10.49 -1.35
CA SER A 83 1.19 9.30 -1.59
C SER A 83 1.98 7.99 -1.42
N SER A 84 3.29 8.01 -1.66
CA SER A 84 4.14 6.82 -1.53
C SER A 84 4.13 6.24 -0.10
N PHE A 85 4.05 7.08 0.92
CA PHE A 85 3.94 6.62 2.31
C PHE A 85 2.65 5.82 2.56
N PHE A 86 1.55 6.26 1.96
CA PHE A 86 0.27 5.53 2.06
C PHE A 86 0.27 4.26 1.20
N LEU A 87 0.98 4.25 0.06
CA LEU A 87 1.19 3.03 -0.72
C LEU A 87 2.01 1.99 0.06
N ILE A 88 3.06 2.41 0.76
CA ILE A 88 3.85 1.54 1.64
C ILE A 88 2.98 1.01 2.79
N LEU A 89 2.17 1.86 3.40
CA LEU A 89 1.23 1.45 4.45
C LEU A 89 0.25 0.39 3.93
N LEU A 90 -0.29 0.56 2.72
CA LEU A 90 -1.19 -0.41 2.09
C LEU A 90 -0.49 -1.73 1.79
N ASP A 91 0.77 -1.72 1.34
CA ASP A 91 1.57 -2.92 1.08
C ASP A 91 1.78 -3.74 2.37
N ILE A 92 2.11 -3.06 3.48
CA ILE A 92 2.23 -3.68 4.81
C ILE A 92 0.88 -4.27 5.25
N CYS A 93 -0.22 -3.51 5.10
CA CYS A 93 -1.55 -3.96 5.49
C CYS A 93 -2.04 -5.15 4.66
N ALA A 94 -1.63 -5.29 3.40
CA ALA A 94 -2.02 -6.39 2.54
C ALA A 94 -1.34 -7.72 2.93
N GLY A 95 -0.06 -7.68 3.30
CA GLY A 95 0.71 -8.87 3.67
C GLY A 95 0.30 -9.49 5.00
N LEU A 96 -0.07 -8.67 5.97
CA LEU A 96 -0.37 -9.14 7.33
C LEU A 96 -1.57 -10.07 7.44
N PRO A 97 -2.77 -9.74 6.92
CA PRO A 97 -3.92 -10.62 7.00
C PRO A 97 -3.67 -11.98 6.34
N PHE A 98 -2.89 -11.98 5.25
CA PHE A 98 -2.48 -13.20 4.57
C PHE A 98 -1.61 -14.08 5.47
N LEU A 99 -0.54 -13.53 6.05
CA LEU A 99 0.35 -14.27 6.95
C LEU A 99 -0.36 -14.78 8.21
N MET A 100 -1.40 -14.09 8.65
CA MET A 100 -2.22 -14.50 9.80
C MET A 100 -3.22 -15.60 9.47
N ALA A 101 -3.74 -15.65 8.25
CA ALA A 101 -4.74 -16.62 7.81
C ALA A 101 -4.12 -17.97 7.45
N VAL A 102 -2.84 -18.02 7.05
CA VAL A 102 -2.16 -19.22 6.57
C VAL A 102 -1.47 -19.96 7.72
N LYS A 103 -1.65 -21.30 7.76
CA LYS A 103 -0.95 -22.17 8.72
C LYS A 103 0.56 -22.10 8.54
N PRO A 104 1.36 -22.18 9.63
CA PRO A 104 2.83 -22.07 9.55
C PRO A 104 3.47 -23.07 8.57
N SER A 105 2.93 -24.28 8.45
CA SER A 105 3.43 -25.33 7.55
C SER A 105 3.22 -25.04 6.06
N GLU A 106 2.23 -24.21 5.72
CA GLU A 106 1.83 -23.93 4.34
C GLU A 106 2.30 -22.52 3.88
N ARG A 107 2.96 -21.78 4.75
CA ARG A 107 3.34 -20.37 4.49
C ARG A 107 4.26 -20.20 3.29
N THR A 108 5.17 -21.14 3.07
CA THR A 108 6.14 -21.06 1.97
C THR A 108 5.43 -21.21 0.62
N GLU A 109 4.55 -22.21 0.50
CA GLU A 109 3.81 -22.46 -0.74
C GLU A 109 2.80 -21.34 -1.02
N MET A 110 2.05 -20.94 -0.01
CA MET A 110 1.08 -19.86 -0.12
C MET A 110 1.72 -18.49 -0.35
N SER A 111 2.95 -18.27 0.13
CA SER A 111 3.71 -17.05 -0.16
C SER A 111 4.02 -16.91 -1.65
N ALA A 112 4.33 -18.01 -2.34
CA ALA A 112 4.54 -18.01 -3.78
C ALA A 112 3.26 -17.65 -4.54
N VAL A 113 2.11 -18.19 -4.13
CA VAL A 113 0.80 -17.84 -4.70
C VAL A 113 0.47 -16.37 -4.42
N TYR A 114 0.74 -15.89 -3.20
CA TYR A 114 0.52 -14.49 -2.86
C TYR A 114 1.41 -13.54 -3.67
N SER A 115 2.68 -13.88 -3.93
CA SER A 115 3.55 -13.03 -4.74
C SER A 115 3.11 -12.96 -6.22
N SER A 116 2.47 -14.01 -6.74
CA SER A 116 1.99 -14.04 -8.13
C SER A 116 1.02 -12.90 -8.47
N TYR A 117 0.18 -12.44 -7.52
CA TYR A 117 -0.70 -11.30 -7.77
C TYR A 117 0.10 -10.02 -8.07
N ARG A 118 1.25 -9.87 -7.43
CA ARG A 118 2.14 -8.72 -7.60
C ARG A 118 2.76 -8.73 -8.99
N ASP A 119 3.17 -9.91 -9.47
CA ASP A 119 3.72 -10.09 -10.80
C ASP A 119 2.66 -9.86 -11.88
N VAL A 120 1.47 -10.42 -11.70
CA VAL A 120 0.33 -10.17 -12.59
C VAL A 120 -0.02 -8.69 -12.66
N SER A 121 -0.05 -7.99 -11.53
CA SER A 121 -0.29 -6.55 -11.51
C SER A 121 0.82 -5.76 -12.19
N GLY A 122 2.08 -6.23 -12.08
CA GLY A 122 3.23 -5.65 -12.77
C GLY A 122 3.12 -5.76 -14.30
N ILE A 123 2.53 -6.84 -14.81
CA ILE A 123 2.29 -7.04 -16.25
C ILE A 123 1.07 -6.24 -16.72
N LEU A 124 -0.01 -6.24 -15.93
CA LEU A 124 -1.26 -5.57 -16.33
C LEU A 124 -1.15 -4.03 -16.27
N THR A 125 -0.41 -3.50 -15.32
CA THR A 125 -0.31 -2.04 -15.12
C THR A 125 0.21 -1.30 -16.34
N PRO A 126 1.32 -1.70 -17.00
CA PRO A 126 1.76 -1.04 -18.23
C PRO A 126 0.74 -1.15 -19.37
N GLY A 127 0.05 -2.28 -19.48
CA GLY A 127 -1.00 -2.47 -20.50
C GLY A 127 -2.18 -1.52 -20.32
N VAL A 128 -2.69 -1.43 -19.09
CA VAL A 128 -3.77 -0.48 -18.74
C VAL A 128 -3.32 0.97 -18.94
N ALA A 129 -2.12 1.29 -18.51
CA ALA A 129 -1.57 2.62 -18.68
C ALA A 129 -1.38 2.99 -20.14
N TRP A 130 -0.94 2.06 -20.99
CA TRP A 130 -0.87 2.27 -22.43
C TRP A 130 -2.25 2.65 -23.02
N VAL A 131 -3.31 1.93 -22.65
CA VAL A 131 -4.67 2.26 -23.09
C VAL A 131 -5.09 3.66 -22.64
N ILE A 132 -4.74 4.05 -21.39
CA ILE A 132 -5.03 5.40 -20.88
C ILE A 132 -4.27 6.45 -21.67
N LEU A 133 -3.01 6.21 -22.00
CA LEU A 133 -2.15 7.14 -22.75
C LEU A 133 -2.60 7.35 -24.19
N LEU A 134 -3.41 6.44 -24.77
CA LEU A 134 -4.03 6.66 -26.07
C LEU A 134 -5.08 7.78 -26.05
N ALA A 135 -5.68 8.04 -24.88
CA ALA A 135 -6.78 8.99 -24.74
C ALA A 135 -6.44 10.20 -23.86
N ALA A 136 -5.40 10.11 -23.03
CA ALA A 136 -5.07 11.12 -22.04
C ALA A 136 -3.54 11.25 -21.84
N PRO A 137 -3.04 12.41 -21.40
CA PRO A 137 -1.63 12.58 -21.02
C PRO A 137 -1.29 11.76 -19.76
N ILE A 138 0.00 11.76 -19.37
CA ILE A 138 0.47 11.01 -18.16
C ILE A 138 -0.34 11.35 -16.90
N SER A 139 -0.79 12.59 -16.76
CA SER A 139 -1.67 12.99 -15.64
C SER A 139 -2.98 12.17 -15.56
N GLY A 140 -3.46 11.66 -16.70
CA GLY A 140 -4.60 10.75 -16.76
C GLY A 140 -4.36 9.42 -16.04
N ILE A 141 -3.12 8.94 -16.01
CA ILE A 141 -2.76 7.73 -15.26
C ILE A 141 -2.94 7.99 -13.75
N PHE A 142 -2.49 9.14 -13.26
CA PHE A 142 -2.65 9.49 -11.85
C PHE A 142 -4.13 9.63 -11.47
N ALA A 143 -4.94 10.25 -12.32
CA ALA A 143 -6.38 10.33 -12.11
C ALA A 143 -7.03 8.92 -12.10
N ALA A 144 -6.64 8.03 -12.99
CA ALA A 144 -7.14 6.66 -13.05
C ALA A 144 -6.76 5.86 -11.78
N VAL A 145 -5.52 6.02 -11.28
CA VAL A 145 -5.09 5.42 -9.99
C VAL A 145 -5.92 5.98 -8.84
N GLY A 146 -6.20 7.28 -8.83
CA GLY A 146 -7.08 7.90 -7.84
C GLY A 146 -8.47 7.28 -7.83
N ILE A 147 -9.10 7.12 -9.00
CA ILE A 147 -10.41 6.48 -9.15
C ILE A 147 -10.36 5.01 -8.70
N ALA A 148 -9.35 4.25 -9.13
CA ALA A 148 -9.17 2.86 -8.71
C ALA A 148 -9.01 2.74 -7.19
N SER A 149 -8.32 3.68 -6.55
CA SER A 149 -8.16 3.74 -5.10
C SER A 149 -9.48 4.03 -4.38
N LEU A 150 -10.36 4.87 -4.97
CA LEU A 150 -11.73 5.10 -4.44
C LEU A 150 -12.58 3.84 -4.51
N LEU A 151 -12.51 3.10 -5.63
CA LEU A 151 -13.22 1.82 -5.76
C LEU A 151 -12.71 0.81 -4.74
N ALA A 152 -11.38 0.71 -4.56
CA ALA A 152 -10.77 -0.15 -3.57
C ALA A 152 -11.16 0.24 -2.14
N TRP A 153 -11.28 1.54 -1.83
CA TRP A 153 -11.79 2.03 -0.54
C TRP A 153 -13.23 1.55 -0.28
N GLY A 154 -14.11 1.61 -1.29
CA GLY A 154 -15.48 1.10 -1.20
C GLY A 154 -15.51 -0.40 -0.90
N ILE A 155 -14.68 -1.19 -1.58
CA ILE A 155 -14.55 -2.64 -1.37
C ILE A 155 -13.96 -2.93 0.02
N ALA A 156 -12.97 -2.16 0.46
CA ALA A 156 -12.36 -2.30 1.79
C ALA A 156 -13.35 -2.04 2.94
N GLY A 157 -14.45 -1.35 2.66
CA GLY A 157 -15.57 -1.21 3.60
C GLY A 157 -16.26 -2.53 3.96
N ARG A 158 -16.17 -3.55 3.09
CA ARG A 158 -16.76 -4.88 3.29
C ARG A 158 -15.84 -5.84 4.06
N LEU A 159 -14.60 -5.45 4.36
CA LEU A 159 -13.70 -6.25 5.18
C LEU A 159 -14.27 -6.47 6.59
N HIS A 160 -14.12 -7.69 7.09
CA HIS A 160 -14.61 -8.04 8.42
C HIS A 160 -13.87 -7.23 9.50
N PRO A 161 -14.58 -6.61 10.49
CA PRO A 161 -13.96 -5.74 11.49
C PRO A 161 -12.89 -6.43 12.37
N ARG A 162 -13.04 -7.74 12.58
CA ARG A 162 -12.15 -8.57 13.44
C ARG A 162 -10.94 -9.15 12.73
N LEU A 163 -10.66 -8.74 11.49
CA LEU A 163 -9.42 -9.15 10.81
C LEU A 163 -8.22 -8.57 11.57
N GLY A 164 -7.46 -9.44 12.23
CA GLY A 164 -6.27 -9.08 13.01
C GLY A 164 -6.41 -9.12 14.53
N GLU A 165 -7.62 -9.20 15.11
CA GLU A 165 -7.79 -9.23 16.58
C GLU A 165 -7.47 -10.59 17.22
N ALA A 166 -7.61 -11.68 16.47
CA ALA A 166 -7.57 -13.04 17.03
C ALA A 166 -6.21 -13.48 17.57
N ARG A 167 -5.11 -12.85 17.18
CA ARG A 167 -3.74 -13.21 17.61
C ARG A 167 -3.13 -12.31 18.67
N LEU A 168 -3.53 -11.06 18.76
CA LEU A 168 -3.03 -10.14 19.80
C LEU A 168 -3.46 -10.57 21.20
N LYS A 169 -4.53 -11.37 21.31
CA LYS A 169 -5.04 -11.89 22.59
C LYS A 169 -4.33 -13.17 23.08
N ILE A 170 -3.63 -13.89 22.19
CA ILE A 170 -2.91 -15.15 22.52
C ILE A 170 -1.46 -14.84 22.93
N GLU A 171 -0.93 -13.68 22.55
CA GLU A 171 0.47 -13.31 22.79
C GLU A 171 0.66 -12.38 24.01
N SER A 172 -0.40 -12.15 24.80
CA SER A 172 -0.27 -11.52 26.12
C SER A 172 0.30 -12.54 27.11
N PRO A 173 1.46 -12.27 27.74
CA PRO A 173 2.13 -13.21 28.66
C PRO A 173 1.30 -13.64 29.88
N ASP A 174 0.23 -12.92 30.18
CA ASP A 174 -0.64 -13.17 31.32
C ASP A 174 -1.59 -14.36 31.15
N ALA A 175 -1.78 -14.88 29.92
CA ALA A 175 -2.68 -16.01 29.69
C ALA A 175 -2.08 -17.38 30.08
N THR A 176 -0.74 -17.48 30.18
CA THR A 176 -0.04 -18.73 30.50
C THR A 176 0.21 -18.94 32.00
N LEU A 177 0.06 -17.90 32.81
CA LEU A 177 0.29 -17.99 34.27
C LEU A 177 -0.95 -18.39 35.08
N SER A 178 -2.16 -18.26 34.52
CA SER A 178 -3.40 -18.64 35.23
C SER A 178 -3.72 -20.12 35.18
N ASP A 179 -3.21 -20.87 34.16
CA ASP A 179 -3.53 -22.28 34.00
C ASP A 179 -2.59 -23.23 34.74
N THR A 180 -1.48 -22.74 35.31
CA THR A 180 -0.50 -23.56 36.04
C THR A 180 -0.64 -23.50 37.57
N VAL A 181 -1.50 -22.67 38.13
CA VAL A 181 -1.66 -22.49 39.59
C VAL A 181 -2.87 -23.23 40.17
N GLY A 182 -3.66 -23.93 39.35
CA GLY A 182 -4.92 -24.57 39.74
C GLY A 182 -4.98 -26.10 39.77
N ALA A 183 -3.87 -26.83 39.96
CA ALA A 183 -3.93 -28.26 40.23
C ALA A 183 -3.79 -28.53 41.74
N PRO A 184 -4.89 -28.87 42.46
CA PRO A 184 -4.76 -29.37 43.83
C PRO A 184 -4.28 -30.82 43.79
N CYS A 185 -3.38 -31.16 44.74
CA CYS A 185 -2.89 -32.52 45.07
C CYS A 185 -4.01 -33.45 45.42
#